data_4fb63a531b68c9da56f379225be2eee4
#
_entry.id   4fb63a531b68c9da56f379225be2eee4
#
_cell.length_a   1.000
_cell.length_b   1.000
_cell.length_c   1.000
_cell.angle_alpha   90.00
_cell.angle_beta   90.00
_cell.angle_gamma   90.00
#
_symmetry.space_group_name_H-M   'P 1'
#
loop_
_entity.id
_entity.type
_entity.pdbx_description
1 polymer ?
#
loop_
_entity_poly.entity_id
_entity_poly.type
_entity_poly.pdbx_seq_one_letter_code
_entity_poly.pdbx_strand_id
1 'polypeptide(L)'
;AAPSPADGKGARPAAASHDAEPLPGRFRLAGALVLLLLAVNLWGLYVRALTANLLLTLLAGGAAAWLLRRPRTALQELLSALFATGLFWLLLGLVFEPLEGGIKKDPATVSYFFVTAGMASHVLLLATLLFESLHSRAGLLVRCGENPMIAYTAAGYVVVPLLFIEEQWGFSMPWIWGAGGCGAGIARGVVITLLAMLLTSAFTRRRLFWRT
;
A
#
# COMPACT_ATOMS: atom_id res chain seq x y z
N ALA A 1 55.68 -2.05 -20.79
CA ALA A 1 54.72 -1.05 -20.37
C ALA A 1 53.32 -1.70 -20.37
N ALA A 2 52.75 -1.93 -19.17
CA ALA A 2 51.41 -2.47 -19.01
C ALA A 2 50.41 -1.32 -19.08
N PRO A 3 49.22 -1.47 -19.70
CA PRO A 3 48.21 -0.43 -19.73
C PRO A 3 47.53 -0.32 -18.39
N SER A 4 47.37 0.93 -17.92
CA SER A 4 46.65 1.35 -16.72
C SER A 4 45.16 0.96 -16.77
N PRO A 5 44.55 0.50 -15.67
CA PRO A 5 43.10 0.24 -15.63
C PRO A 5 42.36 1.55 -15.69
N ALA A 6 41.58 1.75 -16.75
CA ALA A 6 40.70 2.90 -16.91
C ALA A 6 39.63 2.95 -15.84
N ASP A 7 39.53 4.11 -15.19
CA ASP A 7 38.51 4.52 -14.22
C ASP A 7 37.08 4.24 -14.73
N GLY A 8 36.51 3.17 -14.24
CA GLY A 8 35.07 2.90 -14.32
C GLY A 8 34.27 3.87 -13.45
N LYS A 9 34.18 5.14 -13.85
CA LYS A 9 33.16 6.03 -13.32
C LYS A 9 31.81 5.48 -13.73
N GLY A 10 31.18 4.74 -12.81
CA GLY A 10 29.80 4.33 -12.92
C GLY A 10 28.95 5.57 -13.21
N ALA A 11 28.51 5.72 -14.45
CA ALA A 11 27.54 6.72 -14.84
C ALA A 11 26.30 6.53 -13.98
N ARG A 12 26.11 7.45 -13.03
CA ARG A 12 24.79 7.59 -12.36
C ARG A 12 23.78 7.75 -13.49
N PRO A 13 22.72 6.92 -13.53
CA PRO A 13 21.64 7.14 -14.48
C PRO A 13 21.20 8.59 -14.31
N ALA A 14 21.27 9.35 -15.40
CA ALA A 14 20.82 10.73 -15.45
C ALA A 14 19.42 10.77 -14.81
N ALA A 15 19.26 11.60 -13.81
CA ALA A 15 17.95 11.88 -13.23
C ALA A 15 17.07 12.29 -14.41
N ALA A 16 16.15 11.40 -14.82
CA ALA A 16 15.19 11.68 -15.87
C ALA A 16 14.51 12.98 -15.49
N SER A 17 14.67 13.99 -16.33
CA SER A 17 14.00 15.28 -16.20
C SER A 17 12.51 15.00 -16.02
N HIS A 18 11.97 15.42 -14.88
CA HIS A 18 10.57 15.26 -14.50
C HIS A 18 9.69 16.29 -15.29
N ASP A 19 9.80 16.28 -16.60
CA ASP A 19 8.75 16.80 -17.47
C ASP A 19 7.76 15.66 -17.73
N ALA A 20 7.18 15.13 -16.64
CA ALA A 20 6.18 14.08 -16.71
C ALA A 20 4.94 14.68 -17.38
N GLU A 21 4.69 14.24 -18.60
CA GLU A 21 3.45 14.55 -19.31
C GLU A 21 2.26 14.20 -18.39
N PRO A 22 1.31 15.12 -18.15
CA PRO A 22 0.24 14.89 -17.20
C PRO A 22 -0.54 13.62 -17.56
N LEU A 23 -0.79 12.78 -16.58
CA LEU A 23 -1.53 11.53 -16.78
C LEU A 23 -2.88 11.77 -17.47
N PRO A 24 -3.17 11.07 -18.58
CA PRO A 24 -4.43 11.22 -19.28
C PRO A 24 -5.63 11.00 -18.35
N GLY A 25 -6.73 11.74 -18.56
CA GLY A 25 -7.94 11.66 -17.74
C GLY A 25 -8.49 10.22 -17.57
N ARG A 26 -8.27 9.34 -18.55
CA ARG A 26 -8.64 7.92 -18.48
C ARG A 26 -7.93 7.18 -17.33
N PHE A 27 -6.68 7.53 -16.99
CA PHE A 27 -5.97 6.91 -15.86
C PHE A 27 -6.51 7.40 -14.52
N ARG A 28 -6.94 8.67 -14.43
CA ARG A 28 -7.64 9.19 -13.23
C ARG A 28 -8.99 8.49 -13.04
N LEU A 29 -9.74 8.31 -14.11
CA LEU A 29 -11.01 7.57 -14.08
C LEU A 29 -10.79 6.10 -13.70
N ALA A 30 -9.77 5.45 -14.24
CA ALA A 30 -9.39 4.09 -13.83
C ALA A 30 -9.05 4.04 -12.33
N GLY A 31 -8.33 5.04 -11.80
CA GLY A 31 -8.07 5.16 -10.37
C GLY A 31 -9.36 5.26 -9.53
N ALA A 32 -10.33 6.04 -9.97
CA ALA A 32 -11.65 6.11 -9.30
C ALA A 32 -12.38 4.75 -9.32
N LEU A 33 -12.31 4.01 -10.43
CA LEU A 33 -12.87 2.66 -10.53
C LEU A 33 -12.12 1.66 -9.62
N VAL A 34 -10.81 1.78 -9.50
CA VAL A 34 -10.01 0.94 -8.58
C VAL A 34 -10.36 1.26 -7.13
N LEU A 35 -10.57 2.53 -6.77
CA LEU A 35 -11.04 2.90 -5.43
C LEU A 35 -12.43 2.31 -5.15
N LEU A 36 -13.34 2.40 -6.12
CA LEU A 36 -14.66 1.76 -6.03
C LEU A 36 -14.53 0.24 -5.88
N LEU A 37 -13.66 -0.39 -6.64
CA LEU A 37 -13.39 -1.83 -6.58
C LEU A 37 -12.89 -2.24 -5.18
N LEU A 38 -11.98 -1.49 -4.58
CA LEU A 38 -11.53 -1.72 -3.21
C LEU A 38 -12.70 -1.59 -2.21
N ALA A 39 -13.51 -0.54 -2.34
CA ALA A 39 -14.67 -0.33 -1.45
C ALA A 39 -15.71 -1.45 -1.58
N VAL A 40 -16.02 -1.86 -2.81
CA VAL A 40 -16.93 -2.98 -3.10
C VAL A 40 -16.43 -4.28 -2.47
N ASN A 41 -15.13 -4.56 -2.62
CA ASN A 41 -14.57 -5.80 -2.06
C ASN A 41 -14.51 -5.76 -0.54
N LEU A 42 -14.13 -4.65 0.09
CA LEU A 42 -14.16 -4.51 1.54
C LEU A 42 -15.58 -4.72 2.09
N TRP A 43 -16.57 -4.08 1.47
CA TRP A 43 -17.96 -4.20 1.89
C TRP A 43 -18.53 -5.58 1.57
N GLY A 44 -18.35 -6.07 0.33
CA GLY A 44 -18.91 -7.33 -0.14
C GLY A 44 -18.38 -8.54 0.64
N LEU A 45 -17.10 -8.54 1.01
CA LEU A 45 -16.51 -9.57 1.86
C LEU A 45 -17.00 -9.45 3.30
N TYR A 46 -17.14 -8.23 3.83
CA TYR A 46 -17.67 -8.01 5.17
C TYR A 46 -19.09 -8.52 5.34
N VAL A 47 -20.00 -8.22 4.41
CA VAL A 47 -21.39 -8.68 4.43
C VAL A 47 -21.60 -10.07 3.83
N ARG A 48 -20.52 -10.70 3.31
CA ARG A 48 -20.53 -12.01 2.64
C ARG A 48 -21.46 -12.09 1.43
N ALA A 49 -21.63 -10.99 0.72
CA ALA A 49 -22.39 -10.93 -0.53
C ALA A 49 -21.53 -11.39 -1.72
N LEU A 50 -21.01 -12.63 -1.70
CA LEU A 50 -19.94 -13.11 -2.57
C LEU A 50 -20.27 -13.02 -4.05
N THR A 51 -21.46 -13.45 -4.46
CA THR A 51 -21.90 -13.42 -5.87
C THR A 51 -21.96 -11.97 -6.39
N ALA A 52 -22.60 -11.08 -5.63
CA ALA A 52 -22.70 -9.67 -6.00
C ALA A 52 -21.31 -9.01 -6.04
N ASN A 53 -20.45 -9.33 -5.05
CA ASN A 53 -19.09 -8.85 -4.98
C ASN A 53 -18.27 -9.28 -6.20
N LEU A 54 -18.34 -10.55 -6.58
CA LEU A 54 -17.65 -11.07 -7.77
C LEU A 54 -18.13 -10.39 -9.05
N LEU A 55 -19.44 -10.24 -9.23
CA LEU A 55 -20.01 -9.58 -10.41
C LEU A 55 -19.60 -8.10 -10.49
N LEU A 56 -19.68 -7.36 -9.39
CA LEU A 56 -19.26 -5.96 -9.34
C LEU A 56 -17.75 -5.82 -9.56
N THR A 57 -16.95 -6.74 -9.03
CA THR A 57 -15.49 -6.77 -9.27
C THR A 57 -15.18 -7.03 -10.74
N LEU A 58 -15.87 -7.94 -11.40
CA LEU A 58 -15.71 -8.20 -12.84
C LEU A 58 -16.12 -6.99 -13.68
N LEU A 59 -17.23 -6.34 -13.36
CA LEU A 59 -17.70 -5.16 -14.08
C LEU A 59 -16.76 -3.97 -13.89
N ALA A 60 -16.46 -3.58 -12.66
CA ALA A 60 -15.57 -2.47 -12.37
C ALA A 60 -14.14 -2.75 -12.84
N GLY A 61 -13.65 -3.98 -12.63
CA GLY A 61 -12.35 -4.44 -13.09
C GLY A 61 -12.24 -4.45 -14.60
N GLY A 62 -13.25 -4.95 -15.31
CA GLY A 62 -13.29 -4.94 -16.77
C GLY A 62 -13.31 -3.52 -17.35
N ALA A 63 -14.08 -2.61 -16.75
CA ALA A 63 -14.11 -1.20 -17.13
C ALA A 63 -12.76 -0.52 -16.92
N ALA A 64 -12.14 -0.74 -15.76
CA ALA A 64 -10.80 -0.20 -15.46
C ALA A 64 -9.73 -0.79 -16.40
N ALA A 65 -9.77 -2.10 -16.67
CA ALA A 65 -8.89 -2.75 -17.64
C ALA A 65 -9.01 -2.13 -19.03
N TRP A 66 -10.23 -1.82 -19.46
CA TRP A 66 -10.46 -1.17 -20.74
C TRP A 66 -9.86 0.23 -20.80
N LEU A 67 -9.97 1.03 -19.73
CA LEU A 67 -9.38 2.35 -19.64
C LEU A 67 -7.85 2.33 -19.62
N LEU A 68 -7.25 1.32 -19.02
CA LEU A 68 -5.80 1.14 -18.90
C LEU A 68 -5.16 0.49 -20.14
N ARG A 69 -5.94 0.14 -21.16
CA ARG A 69 -5.41 -0.37 -22.42
C ARG A 69 -4.50 0.63 -23.10
N ARG A 70 -3.51 0.12 -23.82
CA ARG A 70 -2.57 0.89 -24.65
C ARG A 70 -1.81 1.95 -23.83
N PRO A 71 -0.99 1.52 -22.86
CA PRO A 71 -0.05 2.41 -22.20
C PRO A 71 0.93 2.99 -23.23
N ARG A 72 1.37 4.23 -23.02
CA ARG A 72 2.31 4.93 -23.90
C ARG A 72 3.61 5.31 -23.20
N THR A 73 3.61 5.32 -21.87
CA THR A 73 4.77 5.67 -21.05
C THR A 73 5.08 4.56 -20.08
N ALA A 74 6.32 4.48 -19.60
CA ALA A 74 6.74 3.48 -18.62
C ALA A 74 5.90 3.51 -17.33
N LEU A 75 5.46 4.71 -16.89
CA LEU A 75 4.55 4.87 -15.75
C LEU A 75 3.18 4.23 -16.06
N GLN A 76 2.63 4.47 -17.24
CA GLN A 76 1.35 3.89 -17.65
C GLN A 76 1.44 2.36 -17.77
N GLU A 77 2.57 1.82 -18.22
CA GLU A 77 2.83 0.38 -18.24
C GLU A 77 2.85 -0.21 -16.84
N LEU A 78 3.57 0.44 -15.91
CA LEU A 78 3.60 0.05 -14.51
C LEU A 78 2.18 0.03 -13.90
N LEU A 79 1.39 1.09 -14.10
CA LEU A 79 0.02 1.17 -13.59
C LEU A 79 -0.87 0.07 -14.17
N SER A 80 -0.74 -0.21 -15.48
CA SER A 80 -1.47 -1.29 -16.14
C SER A 80 -1.07 -2.67 -15.63
N ALA A 81 0.22 -2.90 -15.40
CA ALA A 81 0.74 -4.14 -14.86
C ALA A 81 0.29 -4.36 -13.40
N LEU A 82 0.40 -3.34 -12.55
CA LEU A 82 -0.10 -3.38 -11.17
C LEU A 82 -1.59 -3.69 -11.10
N PHE A 83 -2.36 -3.06 -11.99
CA PHE A 83 -3.79 -3.30 -12.07
C PHE A 83 -4.09 -4.75 -12.49
N ALA A 84 -3.48 -5.23 -13.57
CA ALA A 84 -3.72 -6.58 -14.08
C ALA A 84 -3.32 -7.66 -13.05
N THR A 85 -2.17 -7.50 -12.42
CA THR A 85 -1.69 -8.40 -11.36
C THR A 85 -2.63 -8.35 -10.15
N GLY A 86 -3.03 -7.15 -9.72
CA GLY A 86 -3.95 -6.97 -8.61
C GLY A 86 -5.33 -7.59 -8.88
N LEU A 87 -5.89 -7.39 -10.07
CA LEU A 87 -7.17 -7.96 -10.47
C LEU A 87 -7.10 -9.49 -10.53
N PHE A 88 -6.02 -10.04 -11.09
CA PHE A 88 -5.82 -11.49 -11.15
C PHE A 88 -5.82 -12.13 -9.76
N TRP A 89 -5.01 -11.63 -8.83
CA TRP A 89 -4.96 -12.15 -7.47
C TRP A 89 -6.28 -11.97 -6.72
N LEU A 90 -6.93 -10.81 -6.90
CA LEU A 90 -8.22 -10.53 -6.27
C LEU A 90 -9.31 -11.50 -6.73
N LEU A 91 -9.44 -11.71 -8.04
CA LEU A 91 -10.41 -12.64 -8.60
C LEU A 91 -10.12 -14.08 -8.16
N LEU A 92 -8.85 -14.49 -8.15
CA LEU A 92 -8.45 -15.80 -7.68
C LEU A 92 -8.86 -15.99 -6.20
N GLY A 93 -8.61 -14.99 -5.36
CA GLY A 93 -8.99 -15.03 -3.95
C GLY A 93 -10.50 -15.09 -3.73
N LEU A 94 -11.29 -14.37 -4.55
CA LEU A 94 -12.77 -14.41 -4.50
C LEU A 94 -13.33 -15.77 -4.93
N VAL A 95 -12.65 -16.47 -5.83
CA VAL A 95 -13.04 -17.83 -6.25
C VAL A 95 -12.73 -18.87 -5.16
N PHE A 96 -11.60 -18.70 -4.44
CA PHE A 96 -11.21 -19.62 -3.36
C PHE A 96 -12.00 -19.39 -2.07
N GLU A 97 -12.49 -18.17 -1.83
CA GLU A 97 -13.18 -17.80 -0.57
C GLU A 97 -14.34 -18.77 -0.22
N PRO A 98 -15.29 -19.09 -1.13
CA PRO A 98 -16.39 -19.99 -0.78
C PRO A 98 -15.93 -21.42 -0.52
N LEU A 99 -14.83 -21.87 -1.13
CA LEU A 99 -14.29 -23.22 -0.96
C LEU A 99 -13.65 -23.43 0.41
N GLU A 100 -13.11 -22.36 1.00
CA GLU A 100 -12.42 -22.37 2.30
C GLU A 100 -13.32 -21.97 3.48
N GLY A 101 -14.59 -21.64 3.19
CA GLY A 101 -15.54 -21.21 4.21
C GLY A 101 -15.24 -19.85 4.82
N GLY A 102 -14.58 -18.99 4.05
CA GLY A 102 -14.28 -17.61 4.40
C GLY A 102 -12.79 -17.26 4.46
N ILE A 103 -12.51 -15.96 4.39
CA ILE A 103 -11.16 -15.42 4.53
C ILE A 103 -10.78 -15.41 6.01
N LYS A 104 -9.76 -16.16 6.37
CA LYS A 104 -9.24 -16.26 7.76
C LYS A 104 -7.75 -15.94 7.77
N LYS A 105 -7.33 -15.22 8.82
CA LYS A 105 -5.93 -14.93 9.08
C LYS A 105 -5.29 -16.04 9.90
N ASP A 106 -6.05 -16.63 10.86
CA ASP A 106 -5.55 -17.64 11.80
C ASP A 106 -6.53 -18.84 11.88
N PRO A 107 -6.20 -20.00 11.31
CA PRO A 107 -5.10 -20.27 10.38
C PRO A 107 -5.33 -19.56 9.03
N ALA A 108 -4.25 -19.11 8.42
CA ALA A 108 -4.33 -18.36 7.18
C ALA A 108 -4.84 -19.22 6.02
N THR A 109 -5.92 -18.75 5.36
CA THR A 109 -6.48 -19.38 4.17
C THR A 109 -5.74 -18.92 2.90
N VAL A 110 -5.80 -19.71 1.83
CA VAL A 110 -5.19 -19.32 0.54
C VAL A 110 -5.90 -18.08 -0.04
N SER A 111 -7.23 -18.03 0.11
CA SER A 111 -8.04 -16.85 -0.25
C SER A 111 -7.59 -15.57 0.45
N TYR A 112 -7.17 -15.66 1.74
CA TYR A 112 -6.62 -14.52 2.47
C TYR A 112 -5.39 -13.95 1.78
N PHE A 113 -4.43 -14.78 1.40
CA PHE A 113 -3.21 -14.32 0.73
C PHE A 113 -3.52 -13.70 -0.64
N PHE A 114 -4.39 -14.32 -1.41
CA PHE A 114 -4.72 -13.84 -2.75
C PHE A 114 -5.50 -12.51 -2.72
N VAL A 115 -6.53 -12.41 -1.87
CA VAL A 115 -7.29 -11.17 -1.73
C VAL A 115 -6.40 -10.04 -1.21
N THR A 116 -5.59 -10.29 -0.18
CA THR A 116 -4.71 -9.25 0.37
C THR A 116 -3.64 -8.82 -0.63
N ALA A 117 -3.04 -9.73 -1.39
CA ALA A 117 -2.09 -9.40 -2.45
C ALA A 117 -2.74 -8.56 -3.57
N GLY A 118 -3.96 -8.95 -4.00
CA GLY A 118 -4.73 -8.21 -4.98
C GLY A 118 -5.07 -6.80 -4.52
N MET A 119 -5.59 -6.65 -3.30
CA MET A 119 -5.91 -5.35 -2.71
C MET A 119 -4.66 -4.49 -2.51
N ALA A 120 -3.55 -5.06 -2.05
CA ALA A 120 -2.29 -4.34 -1.87
C ALA A 120 -1.76 -3.78 -3.20
N SER A 121 -1.84 -4.54 -4.29
CA SER A 121 -1.46 -4.08 -5.63
C SER A 121 -2.32 -2.89 -6.08
N HIS A 122 -3.63 -2.92 -5.82
CA HIS A 122 -4.53 -1.81 -6.14
C HIS A 122 -4.28 -0.57 -5.27
N VAL A 123 -3.98 -0.76 -3.98
CA VAL A 123 -3.57 0.35 -3.09
C VAL A 123 -2.27 0.99 -3.58
N LEU A 124 -1.29 0.18 -4.00
CA LEU A 124 -0.04 0.68 -4.56
C LEU A 124 -0.27 1.48 -5.84
N LEU A 125 -1.15 1.00 -6.73
CA LEU A 125 -1.58 1.72 -7.92
C LEU A 125 -2.19 3.09 -7.56
N LEU A 126 -3.13 3.12 -6.61
CA LEU A 126 -3.77 4.37 -6.17
C LEU A 126 -2.76 5.33 -5.53
N ALA A 127 -1.84 4.83 -4.71
CA ALA A 127 -0.78 5.62 -4.12
C ALA A 127 0.11 6.24 -5.22
N THR A 128 0.50 5.46 -6.24
CA THR A 128 1.29 5.95 -7.37
C THR A 128 0.54 7.06 -8.12
N LEU A 129 -0.74 6.86 -8.43
CA LEU A 129 -1.58 7.89 -9.07
C LEU A 129 -1.70 9.16 -8.22
N LEU A 130 -1.86 9.01 -6.91
CA LEU A 130 -1.99 10.13 -5.99
C LEU A 130 -0.71 10.97 -5.95
N PHE A 131 0.45 10.33 -5.76
CA PHE A 131 1.73 11.02 -5.68
C PHE A 131 2.11 11.70 -6.99
N GLU A 132 1.83 11.05 -8.11
CA GLU A 132 2.03 11.63 -9.43
C GLU A 132 1.12 12.85 -9.65
N SER A 133 -0.15 12.76 -9.27
CA SER A 133 -1.12 13.84 -9.41
C SER A 133 -0.82 15.04 -8.51
N LEU A 134 -0.30 14.80 -7.31
CA LEU A 134 0.03 15.86 -6.34
C LEU A 134 1.43 16.44 -6.55
N HIS A 135 2.24 15.90 -7.46
CA HIS A 135 3.66 16.25 -7.63
C HIS A 135 4.42 16.25 -6.28
N SER A 136 3.94 15.43 -5.34
CA SER A 136 4.40 15.40 -3.95
C SER A 136 5.51 14.39 -3.78
N ARG A 137 6.61 14.84 -3.17
CA ARG A 137 7.65 13.91 -2.73
C ARG A 137 7.20 13.26 -1.43
N ALA A 138 6.77 12.00 -1.50
CA ALA A 138 6.42 11.19 -0.34
C ALA A 138 7.66 10.82 0.52
N GLY A 139 8.49 11.80 0.85
CA GLY A 139 9.81 11.57 1.48
C GLY A 139 9.74 10.77 2.78
N LEU A 140 8.64 10.86 3.53
CA LEU A 140 8.44 10.05 4.74
C LEU A 140 8.18 8.58 4.39
N LEU A 141 7.29 8.32 3.42
CA LEU A 141 6.98 6.95 2.97
C LEU A 141 8.19 6.28 2.31
N VAL A 142 8.94 7.03 1.48
CA VAL A 142 10.18 6.53 0.86
C VAL A 142 11.16 6.07 1.93
N ARG A 143 11.38 6.86 2.98
CA ARG A 143 12.27 6.48 4.10
C ARG A 143 11.79 5.24 4.84
N CYS A 144 10.47 5.09 5.01
CA CYS A 144 9.91 3.87 5.60
C CYS A 144 10.13 2.66 4.69
N GLY A 145 9.99 2.83 3.37
CA GLY A 145 10.29 1.79 2.39
C GLY A 145 11.76 1.42 2.29
N GLU A 146 12.68 2.36 2.55
CA GLU A 146 14.13 2.08 2.61
C GLU A 146 14.53 1.25 3.84
N ASN A 147 13.69 1.25 4.90
CA ASN A 147 13.97 0.58 6.17
C ASN A 147 12.75 -0.21 6.69
N PRO A 148 12.27 -1.20 5.94
CA PRO A 148 11.00 -1.87 6.21
C PRO A 148 11.00 -2.64 7.53
N MET A 149 12.14 -3.21 7.95
CA MET A 149 12.23 -3.94 9.21
C MET A 149 12.02 -3.04 10.41
N ILE A 150 12.62 -1.85 10.42
CA ILE A 150 12.38 -0.87 11.48
C ILE A 150 10.93 -0.38 11.44
N ALA A 151 10.37 -0.12 10.26
CA ALA A 151 8.97 0.29 10.12
C ALA A 151 8.00 -0.76 10.69
N TYR A 152 8.24 -2.04 10.42
CA TYR A 152 7.43 -3.14 10.92
C TYR A 152 7.55 -3.31 12.45
N THR A 153 8.78 -3.31 12.96
CA THR A 153 9.03 -3.54 14.40
C THR A 153 8.72 -2.31 15.25
N ALA A 154 8.86 -1.11 14.71
CA ALA A 154 8.64 0.13 15.45
C ALA A 154 7.23 0.25 16.04
N ALA A 155 6.20 -0.11 15.28
CA ALA A 155 4.83 -0.04 15.75
C ALA A 155 4.57 -1.02 16.90
N GLY A 156 4.89 -2.30 16.71
CA GLY A 156 4.58 -3.37 17.66
C GLY A 156 5.47 -3.40 18.89
N TYR A 157 6.77 -3.16 18.74
CA TYR A 157 7.75 -3.38 19.80
C TYR A 157 8.25 -2.10 20.48
N VAL A 158 8.00 -0.94 19.90
CA VAL A 158 8.41 0.34 20.50
C VAL A 158 7.21 1.22 20.79
N VAL A 159 6.40 1.57 19.77
CA VAL A 159 5.33 2.55 19.95
C VAL A 159 4.21 2.00 20.83
N VAL A 160 3.74 0.78 20.59
CA VAL A 160 2.65 0.18 21.39
C VAL A 160 3.08 0.00 22.85
N PRO A 161 4.24 -0.61 23.19
CA PRO A 161 4.68 -0.69 24.59
C PRO A 161 4.86 0.65 25.27
N LEU A 162 5.40 1.66 24.58
CA LEU A 162 5.54 3.01 25.16
C LEU A 162 4.19 3.63 25.53
N LEU A 163 3.17 3.42 24.69
CA LEU A 163 1.82 3.89 24.98
C LEU A 163 1.17 3.12 26.14
N PHE A 164 1.52 1.85 26.37
CA PHE A 164 1.09 1.08 27.54
C PHE A 164 1.75 1.54 28.85
N ILE A 165 3.04 1.91 28.80
CA ILE A 165 3.76 2.43 29.96
C ILE A 165 3.14 3.76 30.43
N GLU A 166 2.69 4.58 29.51
CA GLU A 166 1.98 5.84 29.79
C GLU A 166 0.72 5.63 30.64
N GLU A 167 -0.05 4.56 30.35
CA GLU A 167 -1.23 4.18 31.14
C GLU A 167 -0.87 3.80 32.58
N GLN A 168 0.25 3.09 32.78
CA GLN A 168 0.73 2.66 34.10
C GLN A 168 1.19 3.85 34.98
N TRP A 169 1.66 4.93 34.39
CA TRP A 169 2.18 6.11 35.11
C TRP A 169 1.12 7.18 35.37
N GLY A 170 -0.17 6.86 35.13
CA GLY A 170 -1.27 7.77 35.40
C GLY A 170 -1.41 8.93 34.42
N PHE A 171 -0.69 8.91 33.33
CA PHE A 171 -0.77 9.89 32.22
C PHE A 171 -1.75 9.37 31.17
N SER A 172 -2.97 9.01 31.59
CA SER A 172 -3.96 8.47 30.66
C SER A 172 -4.42 9.57 29.70
N MET A 173 -4.17 9.37 28.42
CA MET A 173 -4.89 10.08 27.36
C MET A 173 -6.22 9.34 27.12
N PRO A 174 -7.32 9.72 27.77
CA PRO A 174 -8.59 8.97 27.75
C PRO A 174 -9.13 8.79 26.31
N TRP A 175 -8.79 9.69 25.41
CA TRP A 175 -9.18 9.65 24.01
C TRP A 175 -8.41 8.63 23.17
N ILE A 176 -7.22 8.17 23.62
CA ILE A 176 -6.45 7.13 22.94
C ILE A 176 -6.88 5.73 23.43
N TRP A 177 -7.12 5.58 24.74
CA TRP A 177 -7.35 4.28 25.36
C TRP A 177 -8.81 4.07 25.83
N GLY A 178 -9.58 5.15 25.95
CA GLY A 178 -10.97 5.08 26.39
C GLY A 178 -11.85 4.24 25.45
N ALA A 179 -12.98 3.78 25.95
CA ALA A 179 -14.03 3.08 25.21
C ALA A 179 -14.72 4.00 24.17
N GLY A 180 -13.93 4.77 23.45
CA GLY A 180 -14.38 5.63 22.36
C GLY A 180 -14.79 4.78 21.17
N GLY A 181 -15.88 5.13 20.52
CA GLY A 181 -16.38 4.46 19.31
C GLY A 181 -15.37 4.44 18.16
N CYS A 182 -15.81 4.03 16.98
CA CYS A 182 -14.99 3.86 15.76
C CYS A 182 -14.01 5.02 15.50
N GLY A 183 -14.39 6.27 15.78
CA GLY A 183 -13.54 7.45 15.61
C GLY A 183 -12.27 7.44 16.47
N ALA A 184 -12.38 7.02 17.74
CA ALA A 184 -11.22 6.92 18.63
C ALA A 184 -10.25 5.81 18.17
N GLY A 185 -10.77 4.68 17.69
CA GLY A 185 -9.97 3.61 17.11
C GLY A 185 -9.19 4.06 15.89
N ILE A 186 -9.81 4.82 15.01
CA ILE A 186 -9.15 5.39 13.83
C ILE A 186 -8.07 6.38 14.25
N ALA A 187 -8.38 7.31 15.18
CA ALA A 187 -7.40 8.29 15.66
C ALA A 187 -6.18 7.61 16.28
N ARG A 188 -6.39 6.58 17.10
CA ARG A 188 -5.31 5.75 17.67
C ARG A 188 -4.47 5.11 16.59
N GLY A 189 -5.08 4.48 15.57
CA GLY A 189 -4.36 3.87 14.46
C GLY A 189 -3.50 4.88 13.71
N VAL A 190 -4.02 6.07 13.46
CA VAL A 190 -3.28 7.17 12.81
C VAL A 190 -2.09 7.60 13.65
N VAL A 191 -2.28 7.82 14.97
CA VAL A 191 -1.18 8.23 15.88
C VAL A 191 -0.07 7.19 15.91
N ILE A 192 -0.41 5.91 16.09
CA ILE A 192 0.57 4.81 16.11
C ILE A 192 1.34 4.76 14.78
N THR A 193 0.64 4.87 13.66
CA THR A 193 1.26 4.84 12.34
C THR A 193 2.21 6.02 12.15
N LEU A 194 1.80 7.23 12.51
CA LEU A 194 2.65 8.41 12.39
C LEU A 194 3.89 8.32 13.27
N LEU A 195 3.75 7.86 14.51
CA LEU A 195 4.90 7.66 15.42
C LEU A 195 5.88 6.62 14.87
N ALA A 196 5.38 5.49 14.36
CA ALA A 196 6.22 4.46 13.73
C ALA A 196 6.94 5.01 12.49
N MET A 197 6.25 5.79 11.64
CA MET A 197 6.85 6.44 10.47
C MET A 197 7.92 7.47 10.85
N LEU A 198 7.67 8.30 11.85
CA LEU A 198 8.65 9.28 12.34
C LEU A 198 9.88 8.61 12.92
N LEU A 199 9.69 7.57 13.73
CA LEU A 199 10.78 6.78 14.29
C LEU A 199 11.62 6.14 13.16
N THR A 200 10.98 5.45 12.22
CA THR A 200 11.67 4.86 11.07
C THR A 200 12.43 5.90 10.25
N SER A 201 11.79 7.05 9.99
CA SER A 201 12.44 8.14 9.27
C SER A 201 13.66 8.70 10.01
N ALA A 202 13.64 8.76 11.36
CA ALA A 202 14.78 9.19 12.16
C ALA A 202 15.97 8.21 12.03
N PHE A 203 15.72 6.90 12.08
CA PHE A 203 16.75 5.87 11.85
C PHE A 203 17.31 5.95 10.43
N THR A 204 16.46 6.07 9.43
CA THR A 204 16.87 6.17 8.02
C THR A 204 17.70 7.43 7.76
N ARG A 205 17.33 8.59 8.37
CA ARG A 205 18.13 9.83 8.29
C ARG A 205 19.53 9.66 8.88
N ARG A 206 19.68 8.88 9.95
CA ARG A 206 20.96 8.55 10.58
C ARG A 206 21.72 7.43 9.86
N ARG A 207 21.21 6.96 8.70
CA ARG A 207 21.78 5.85 7.91
C ARG A 207 21.89 4.54 8.70
N LEU A 208 21.04 4.36 9.71
CA LEU A 208 20.92 3.11 10.44
C LEU A 208 19.89 2.23 9.73
N PHE A 209 20.36 1.28 8.96
CA PHE A 209 19.51 0.36 8.20
C PHE A 209 19.55 -1.03 8.85
N TRP A 210 18.38 -1.56 9.12
CA TRP A 210 18.25 -2.97 9.49
C TRP A 210 17.83 -3.74 8.23
N ARG A 211 18.82 -4.38 7.62
CA ARG A 211 18.64 -5.26 6.47
C ARG A 211 18.88 -6.69 6.91
N THR A 212 17.97 -7.58 6.55
CA THR A 212 18.14 -9.05 6.68
C THR A 212 18.77 -9.59 5.42
#